data_03a7282620d09ac26714916a708f09ca
#
_entry.id   03a7282620d09ac26714916a708f09ca
#
_cell.length_a   1.000
_cell.length_b   1.000
_cell.length_c   1.000
_cell.angle_alpha   90.00
_cell.angle_beta   90.00
_cell.angle_gamma   90.00
#
_symmetry.space_group_name_H-M   'P 1'
#
loop_
_entity.id
_entity.type
_entity.pdbx_description
1 polymer ?
#
loop_
_entity_poly.entity_id
_entity_poly.type
_entity_poly.pdbx_seq_one_letter_code
_entity_poly.pdbx_strand_id
1 'polypeptide(L)'
;MTYGTLYPYRTRMLKSLLDSGINLKLYGTKPNRFYDHSLDTANQNRFITGEEKARLLYGAKIVFNNMHFAEIESVNNRFFEVNGSGAFQLSDYRPILKDLLPIDPELVSFKSIDEGIEKIKYYLEHPNERYEISDKIYKHFVDNYTYDHLIKYIINLVYR
;
A
#
# COMPACT_ATOMS: atom_id res chain seq x y z
N MET A 1 2.93 -7.13 -4.43
CA MET A 1 2.91 -6.19 -5.57
C MET A 1 2.96 -4.73 -5.11
N THR A 2 3.17 -3.80 -6.02
CA THR A 2 2.99 -2.36 -5.81
C THR A 2 2.55 -1.68 -7.12
N TYR A 3 2.00 -0.46 -7.06
CA TYR A 3 1.54 0.28 -8.25
C TYR A 3 1.68 1.79 -8.07
N GLY A 4 1.73 2.52 -9.19
CA GLY A 4 1.76 3.98 -9.26
C GLY A 4 3.10 4.55 -9.72
N THR A 5 3.23 5.88 -9.63
CA THR A 5 4.39 6.61 -10.15
C THR A 5 5.68 6.23 -9.43
N LEU A 6 6.74 6.06 -10.22
CA LEU A 6 8.09 5.84 -9.72
C LEU A 6 8.83 7.17 -9.60
N TYR A 7 9.25 7.50 -8.40
CA TYR A 7 10.16 8.61 -8.11
C TYR A 7 11.41 8.06 -7.38
N PRO A 8 12.52 8.79 -7.32
CA PRO A 8 13.82 8.23 -6.92
C PRO A 8 13.83 7.50 -5.58
N TYR A 9 13.17 8.06 -4.55
CA TYR A 9 13.06 7.42 -3.24
C TYR A 9 12.36 6.05 -3.32
N ARG A 10 11.20 6.02 -3.99
CA ARG A 10 10.43 4.79 -4.19
C ARG A 10 11.20 3.75 -4.99
N THR A 11 11.86 4.16 -6.07
CA THR A 11 12.70 3.30 -6.89
C THR A 11 13.77 2.60 -6.05
N ARG A 12 14.44 3.35 -5.16
CA ARG A 12 15.46 2.80 -4.25
C ARG A 12 14.89 1.74 -3.32
N MET A 13 13.72 2.00 -2.70
CA MET A 13 13.07 1.02 -1.83
C MET A 13 12.68 -0.25 -2.59
N LEU A 14 12.09 -0.12 -3.79
CA LEU A 14 11.68 -1.27 -4.61
C LEU A 14 12.90 -2.09 -5.07
N LYS A 15 14.01 -1.43 -5.36
CA LYS A 15 15.29 -2.11 -5.65
C LYS A 15 15.74 -2.94 -4.45
N SER A 16 15.72 -2.40 -3.23
CA SER A 16 16.07 -3.16 -2.02
C SER A 16 15.19 -4.40 -1.83
N LEU A 17 13.88 -4.32 -2.16
CA LEU A 17 13.01 -5.50 -2.14
C LEU A 17 13.45 -6.56 -3.14
N LEU A 18 13.78 -6.18 -4.38
CA LEU A 18 14.26 -7.12 -5.39
C LEU A 18 15.61 -7.74 -5.00
N ASP A 19 16.56 -6.94 -4.56
CA ASP A 19 17.88 -7.38 -4.12
C ASP A 19 17.80 -8.37 -2.94
N SER A 20 16.74 -8.30 -2.14
CA SER A 20 16.47 -9.25 -1.04
C SER A 20 15.74 -10.54 -1.47
N GLY A 21 15.52 -10.74 -2.80
CA GLY A 21 14.90 -11.92 -3.37
C GLY A 21 13.36 -11.93 -3.33
N ILE A 22 12.72 -10.78 -3.01
CA ILE A 22 11.26 -10.69 -3.01
C ILE A 22 10.73 -10.67 -4.45
N ASN A 23 9.81 -11.60 -4.79
CA ASN A 23 9.14 -11.61 -6.08
C ASN A 23 8.14 -10.46 -6.16
N LEU A 24 8.58 -9.36 -6.76
CA LEU A 24 7.83 -8.11 -6.88
C LEU A 24 7.15 -7.99 -8.24
N LYS A 25 5.87 -7.59 -8.26
CA LYS A 25 5.19 -7.10 -9.45
C LYS A 25 4.88 -5.62 -9.28
N LEU A 26 5.37 -4.81 -10.22
CA LEU A 26 5.21 -3.36 -10.23
C LEU A 26 4.30 -2.96 -11.40
N TYR A 27 3.21 -2.24 -11.11
CA TYR A 27 2.33 -1.67 -12.11
C TYR A 27 2.50 -0.15 -12.15
N GLY A 28 2.80 0.36 -13.33
CA GLY A 28 3.06 1.77 -13.61
C GLY A 28 3.90 1.91 -14.85
N THR A 29 4.02 3.10 -15.39
CA THR A 29 4.90 3.37 -16.52
C THR A 29 6.30 3.76 -16.06
N LYS A 30 7.27 3.48 -16.93
CA LYS A 30 8.65 3.94 -16.72
C LYS A 30 8.67 5.48 -16.75
N PRO A 31 9.25 6.14 -15.76
CA PRO A 31 9.44 7.58 -15.83
C PRO A 31 10.49 7.93 -16.88
N ASN A 32 10.38 9.12 -17.47
CA ASN A 32 11.32 9.60 -18.48
C ASN A 32 12.72 9.94 -17.89
N ARG A 33 12.82 10.06 -16.57
CA ARG A 33 14.05 10.41 -15.87
C ARG A 33 14.22 9.54 -14.62
N PHE A 34 15.47 9.25 -14.26
CA PHE A 34 15.84 8.54 -13.02
C PHE A 34 15.23 7.14 -12.87
N TYR A 35 15.01 6.43 -13.98
CA TYR A 35 14.55 5.06 -13.94
C TYR A 35 15.73 4.11 -13.71
N ASP A 36 15.60 3.22 -12.75
CA ASP A 36 16.57 2.16 -12.49
C ASP A 36 16.15 0.89 -13.25
N HIS A 37 16.97 0.48 -14.21
CA HIS A 37 16.72 -0.69 -15.06
C HIS A 37 16.72 -2.03 -14.30
N SER A 38 17.20 -2.06 -13.05
CA SER A 38 17.05 -3.25 -12.20
C SER A 38 15.59 -3.59 -11.92
N LEU A 39 14.66 -2.62 -12.07
CA LEU A 39 13.22 -2.83 -11.91
C LEU A 39 12.54 -3.42 -13.15
N ASP A 40 13.22 -3.57 -14.28
CA ASP A 40 12.62 -4.04 -15.55
C ASP A 40 11.98 -5.42 -15.42
N THR A 41 12.58 -6.32 -14.65
CA THR A 41 12.06 -7.67 -14.40
C THR A 41 10.74 -7.68 -13.61
N ALA A 42 10.53 -6.69 -12.75
CA ALA A 42 9.33 -6.55 -11.94
C ALA A 42 8.25 -5.71 -12.62
N ASN A 43 8.65 -4.77 -13.50
CA ASN A 43 7.77 -3.75 -14.05
C ASN A 43 6.92 -4.31 -15.21
N GLN A 44 5.60 -4.26 -15.03
CA GLN A 44 4.62 -4.66 -16.04
C GLN A 44 4.41 -3.58 -17.11
N ASN A 45 5.00 -2.40 -16.94
CA ASN A 45 4.96 -1.24 -17.84
C ASN A 45 3.54 -0.88 -18.32
N ARG A 46 2.56 -0.98 -17.43
CA ARG A 46 1.18 -0.61 -17.69
C ARG A 46 0.48 -0.08 -16.45
N PHE A 47 -0.47 0.81 -16.63
CA PHE A 47 -1.38 1.24 -15.58
C PHE A 47 -2.46 0.19 -15.32
N ILE A 48 -2.95 0.18 -14.10
CA ILE A 48 -4.12 -0.60 -13.68
C ILE A 48 -5.15 0.33 -13.07
N THR A 49 -6.41 0.18 -13.44
CA THR A 49 -7.52 1.01 -12.96
C THR A 49 -8.78 0.19 -12.76
N GLY A 50 -9.78 0.78 -12.12
CA GLY A 50 -11.12 0.19 -11.97
C GLY A 50 -11.10 -1.22 -11.42
N GLU A 51 -11.93 -2.08 -11.99
CA GLU A 51 -12.15 -3.45 -11.56
C GLU A 51 -10.87 -4.32 -11.66
N GLU A 52 -10.06 -4.12 -12.70
CA GLU A 52 -8.79 -4.83 -12.85
C GLU A 52 -7.86 -4.54 -11.67
N LYS A 53 -7.75 -3.26 -11.26
CA LYS A 53 -6.95 -2.87 -10.10
C LYS A 53 -7.47 -3.56 -8.83
N ALA A 54 -8.77 -3.54 -8.59
CA ALA A 54 -9.37 -4.16 -7.41
C ALA A 54 -9.08 -5.67 -7.37
N ARG A 55 -9.23 -6.38 -8.49
CA ARG A 55 -8.91 -7.81 -8.59
C ARG A 55 -7.43 -8.11 -8.33
N LEU A 56 -6.53 -7.30 -8.87
CA LEU A 56 -5.09 -7.48 -8.67
C LEU A 56 -4.68 -7.19 -7.22
N LEU A 57 -5.28 -6.20 -6.58
CA LEU A 57 -5.05 -5.88 -5.17
C LEU A 57 -5.53 -7.03 -4.29
N TYR A 58 -6.78 -7.47 -4.46
CA TYR A 58 -7.36 -8.58 -3.68
C TYR A 58 -6.58 -9.88 -3.86
N GLY A 59 -6.12 -10.19 -5.07
CA GLY A 59 -5.32 -11.38 -5.37
C GLY A 59 -3.84 -11.31 -4.96
N ALA A 60 -3.37 -10.14 -4.52
CA ALA A 60 -1.99 -9.98 -4.11
C ALA A 60 -1.75 -10.51 -2.70
N LYS A 61 -0.69 -11.30 -2.51
CA LYS A 61 -0.31 -11.74 -1.15
C LYS A 61 -0.03 -10.54 -0.24
N ILE A 62 0.73 -9.57 -0.73
CA ILE A 62 1.07 -8.33 -0.01
C ILE A 62 1.10 -7.19 -1.01
N VAL A 63 0.50 -6.06 -0.66
CA VAL A 63 0.64 -4.79 -1.38
C VAL A 63 1.59 -3.89 -0.62
N PHE A 64 2.75 -3.61 -1.22
CA PHE A 64 3.73 -2.70 -0.66
C PHE A 64 3.38 -1.26 -1.03
N ASN A 65 3.14 -0.43 -0.03
CA ASN A 65 2.76 0.97 -0.17
C ASN A 65 3.73 1.88 0.55
N ASN A 66 4.79 2.32 -0.13
CA ASN A 66 5.58 3.40 0.43
C ASN A 66 4.91 4.76 0.20
N MET A 67 4.87 5.57 1.24
CA MET A 67 4.37 6.94 1.23
C MET A 67 5.38 7.88 0.56
N HIS A 68 4.92 9.05 0.10
CA HIS A 68 5.85 10.09 -0.32
C HIS A 68 6.56 10.66 0.93
N PHE A 69 7.82 11.07 0.78
CA PHE A 69 8.60 11.57 1.93
C PHE A 69 8.00 12.84 2.56
N ALA A 70 7.21 13.62 1.81
CA ALA A 70 6.51 14.79 2.31
C ALA A 70 5.18 14.47 3.04
N GLU A 71 4.70 13.23 2.97
CA GLU A 71 3.51 12.76 3.71
C GLU A 71 3.93 12.35 5.13
N ILE A 72 4.14 13.34 6.02
CA ILE A 72 4.61 13.11 7.39
C ILE A 72 3.45 12.72 8.31
N GLU A 73 2.34 13.47 8.25
CA GLU A 73 1.16 13.31 9.10
C GLU A 73 -0.08 12.90 8.29
N SER A 74 0.13 12.37 7.10
CA SER A 74 -0.94 11.95 6.20
C SER A 74 -0.63 10.61 5.56
N VAL A 75 -1.62 10.05 4.88
CA VAL A 75 -1.48 8.86 4.02
C VAL A 75 -1.91 9.19 2.60
N ASN A 76 -1.36 8.47 1.62
CA ASN A 76 -1.76 8.62 0.22
C ASN A 76 -3.10 7.90 -0.06
N ASN A 77 -3.74 8.24 -1.18
CA ASN A 77 -4.99 7.61 -1.60
C ASN A 77 -4.87 6.07 -1.72
N ARG A 78 -3.70 5.57 -2.09
CA ARG A 78 -3.43 4.14 -2.18
C ARG A 78 -3.68 3.42 -0.86
N PHE A 79 -3.44 4.08 0.26
CA PHE A 79 -3.71 3.52 1.58
C PHE A 79 -5.18 3.12 1.74
N PHE A 80 -6.10 3.97 1.31
CA PHE A 80 -7.53 3.69 1.35
C PHE A 80 -7.96 2.69 0.28
N GLU A 81 -7.43 2.80 -0.94
CA GLU A 81 -7.75 1.89 -2.04
C GLU A 81 -7.38 0.43 -1.71
N VAL A 82 -6.20 0.21 -1.13
CA VAL A 82 -5.71 -1.14 -0.80
C VAL A 82 -6.52 -1.73 0.34
N ASN A 83 -6.69 -1.01 1.43
CA ASN A 83 -7.46 -1.47 2.59
C ASN A 83 -8.94 -1.69 2.24
N GLY A 84 -9.55 -0.78 1.47
CA GLY A 84 -10.91 -0.92 0.97
C GLY A 84 -11.11 -2.02 -0.08
N SER A 85 -10.03 -2.59 -0.63
CA SER A 85 -10.08 -3.76 -1.52
C SER A 85 -9.90 -5.09 -0.79
N GLY A 86 -9.73 -5.09 0.53
CA GLY A 86 -9.49 -6.29 1.32
C GLY A 86 -8.09 -6.89 1.15
N ALA A 87 -7.16 -6.16 0.57
CA ALA A 87 -5.80 -6.60 0.39
C ALA A 87 -4.95 -6.36 1.65
N PHE A 88 -4.01 -7.26 1.93
CA PHE A 88 -3.01 -7.02 2.96
C PHE A 88 -2.02 -5.96 2.50
N GLN A 89 -1.99 -4.83 3.18
CA GLN A 89 -1.08 -3.73 2.92
C GLN A 89 0.05 -3.68 3.93
N LEU A 90 1.28 -3.49 3.46
CA LEU A 90 2.42 -3.12 4.28
C LEU A 90 2.92 -1.75 3.83
N SER A 91 2.93 -0.76 4.74
CA SER A 91 3.25 0.64 4.41
C SER A 91 4.32 1.25 5.31
N ASP A 92 4.91 2.38 4.90
CA ASP A 92 5.72 3.20 5.80
C ASP A 92 4.91 3.58 7.03
N TYR A 93 5.52 3.52 8.20
CA TYR A 93 4.88 4.02 9.42
C TYR A 93 4.65 5.54 9.35
N ARG A 94 3.45 5.94 9.73
CA ARG A 94 3.08 7.34 9.97
C ARG A 94 2.25 7.42 11.26
N PRO A 95 2.42 8.48 12.08
CA PRO A 95 1.67 8.60 13.34
C PRO A 95 0.15 8.48 13.20
N ILE A 96 -0.40 9.04 12.11
CA ILE A 96 -1.84 8.99 11.81
C ILE A 96 -2.40 7.57 11.63
N LEU A 97 -1.55 6.57 11.40
CA LEU A 97 -2.01 5.17 11.30
C LEU A 97 -2.66 4.68 12.59
N LYS A 98 -2.33 5.27 13.74
CA LYS A 98 -2.98 4.97 15.02
C LYS A 98 -4.44 5.35 15.04
N ASP A 99 -4.82 6.38 14.29
CA ASP A 99 -6.18 6.89 14.23
C ASP A 99 -6.99 6.21 13.10
N LEU A 100 -6.30 5.73 12.07
CA LEU A 100 -6.93 5.15 10.89
C LEU A 100 -7.12 3.63 10.96
N LEU A 101 -6.29 2.92 11.72
CA LEU A 101 -6.31 1.46 11.75
C LEU A 101 -7.00 0.93 13.01
N PRO A 102 -7.81 -0.15 12.89
CA PRO A 102 -8.47 -0.81 14.03
C PRO A 102 -7.56 -1.79 14.78
N ILE A 103 -6.28 -1.80 14.45
CA ILE A 103 -5.24 -2.69 15.00
C ILE A 103 -3.98 -1.89 15.30
N ASP A 104 -3.00 -2.53 15.96
CA ASP A 104 -1.69 -1.92 16.14
C ASP A 104 -1.02 -1.65 14.77
N PRO A 105 -0.72 -0.38 14.43
CA PRO A 105 -0.05 -0.04 13.18
C PRO A 105 1.28 -0.76 12.95
N GLU A 106 1.99 -1.12 14.00
CA GLU A 106 3.28 -1.80 13.87
C GLU A 106 3.15 -3.18 13.21
N LEU A 107 1.97 -3.81 13.23
CA LEU A 107 1.73 -5.06 12.50
C LEU A 107 1.78 -4.89 10.97
N VAL A 108 1.36 -3.74 10.46
CA VAL A 108 1.17 -3.49 9.02
C VAL A 108 1.98 -2.30 8.50
N SER A 109 2.96 -1.84 9.25
CA SER A 109 3.85 -0.77 8.84
C SER A 109 5.31 -1.06 9.19
N PHE A 110 6.21 -0.28 8.59
CA PHE A 110 7.66 -0.39 8.82
C PHE A 110 8.28 1.00 8.95
N LYS A 111 9.34 1.11 9.75
CA LYS A 111 10.12 2.35 9.97
C LYS A 111 11.40 2.38 9.13
N SER A 112 11.87 1.22 8.67
CA SER A 112 13.00 1.08 7.74
C SER A 112 12.69 0.05 6.66
N ILE A 113 13.42 0.14 5.53
CA ILE A 113 13.23 -0.83 4.44
C ILE A 113 13.62 -2.26 4.87
N ASP A 114 14.61 -2.40 5.72
CA ASP A 114 15.04 -3.71 6.23
C ASP A 114 13.94 -4.35 7.07
N GLU A 115 13.31 -3.60 7.98
CA GLU A 115 12.12 -4.04 8.72
C GLU A 115 10.98 -4.42 7.77
N GLY A 116 10.76 -3.63 6.72
CA GLY A 116 9.77 -3.92 5.68
C GLY A 116 10.03 -5.24 4.95
N ILE A 117 11.30 -5.53 4.64
CA ILE A 117 11.73 -6.79 4.03
C ILE A 117 11.47 -7.98 4.96
N GLU A 118 11.83 -7.86 6.24
CA GLU A 118 11.59 -8.90 7.24
C GLU A 118 10.09 -9.18 7.41
N LYS A 119 9.26 -8.15 7.53
CA LYS A 119 7.80 -8.28 7.62
C LYS A 119 7.19 -8.89 6.35
N ILE A 120 7.68 -8.54 5.16
CA ILE A 120 7.22 -9.19 3.92
C ILE A 120 7.51 -10.69 3.97
N LYS A 121 8.73 -11.09 4.33
CA LYS A 121 9.12 -12.50 4.42
C LYS A 121 8.25 -13.22 5.44
N TYR A 122 8.09 -12.65 6.63
CA TYR A 122 7.25 -13.20 7.68
C TYR A 122 5.81 -13.44 7.20
N TYR A 123 5.15 -12.42 6.66
CA TYR A 123 3.75 -12.54 6.22
C TYR A 123 3.56 -13.39 4.96
N LEU A 124 4.59 -13.63 4.16
CA LEU A 124 4.53 -14.61 3.08
C LEU A 124 4.43 -16.05 3.62
N GLU A 125 5.02 -16.32 4.78
CA GLU A 125 5.02 -17.61 5.47
C GLU A 125 3.83 -17.78 6.44
N HIS A 126 3.15 -16.67 6.81
CA HIS A 126 2.02 -16.66 7.75
C HIS A 126 0.71 -16.19 7.09
N PRO A 127 0.16 -16.94 6.12
CA PRO A 127 -1.01 -16.51 5.35
C PRO A 127 -2.27 -16.33 6.20
N ASN A 128 -2.49 -17.17 7.23
CA ASN A 128 -3.68 -17.08 8.06
C ASN A 128 -3.71 -15.77 8.87
N GLU A 129 -2.61 -15.43 9.53
CA GLU A 129 -2.47 -14.17 10.26
C GLU A 129 -2.66 -12.96 9.33
N ARG A 130 -2.05 -13.01 8.13
CA ARG A 130 -2.22 -11.98 7.10
C ARG A 130 -3.69 -11.80 6.70
N TYR A 131 -4.46 -12.89 6.52
CA TYR A 131 -5.88 -12.82 6.19
C TYR A 131 -6.72 -12.27 7.33
N GLU A 132 -6.46 -12.67 8.57
CA GLU A 132 -7.16 -12.16 9.75
C GLU A 132 -6.95 -10.64 9.92
N ILE A 133 -5.72 -10.18 9.73
CA ILE A 133 -5.38 -8.76 9.78
C ILE A 133 -6.09 -7.99 8.67
N SER A 134 -5.99 -8.47 7.42
CA SER A 134 -6.61 -7.77 6.28
C SER A 134 -8.13 -7.74 6.37
N ASP A 135 -8.78 -8.79 6.86
CA ASP A 135 -10.23 -8.84 7.06
C ASP A 135 -10.71 -7.80 8.10
N LYS A 136 -10.01 -7.70 9.24
CA LYS A 136 -10.30 -6.68 10.27
C LYS A 136 -10.19 -5.26 9.71
N ILE A 137 -9.10 -4.99 8.98
CA ILE A 137 -8.88 -3.67 8.38
C ILE A 137 -9.94 -3.40 7.30
N TYR A 138 -10.22 -4.35 6.43
CA TYR A 138 -11.23 -4.21 5.37
C TYR A 138 -12.60 -3.83 5.91
N LYS A 139 -13.11 -4.58 6.90
CA LYS A 139 -14.40 -4.29 7.54
C LYS A 139 -14.43 -2.87 8.09
N HIS A 140 -13.40 -2.48 8.81
CA HIS A 140 -13.29 -1.13 9.36
C HIS A 140 -13.29 -0.05 8.26
N PHE A 141 -12.58 -0.29 7.14
CA PHE A 141 -12.50 0.69 6.06
C PHE A 141 -13.81 0.83 5.28
N VAL A 142 -14.52 -0.27 5.03
CA VAL A 142 -15.83 -0.24 4.39
C VAL A 142 -16.86 0.48 5.26
N ASP A 143 -16.80 0.30 6.58
CA ASP A 143 -17.73 0.91 7.52
C ASP A 143 -17.45 2.40 7.80
N ASN A 144 -16.23 2.92 7.52
CA ASN A 144 -15.85 4.27 7.94
C ASN A 144 -15.23 5.16 6.85
N TYR A 145 -14.63 4.59 5.80
CA TYR A 145 -13.78 5.36 4.86
C TYR A 145 -14.15 5.20 3.39
N THR A 146 -15.45 5.06 3.09
CA THR A 146 -15.95 5.09 1.71
C THR A 146 -16.12 6.53 1.22
N TYR A 147 -16.23 6.71 -0.10
CA TYR A 147 -16.57 8.02 -0.67
C TYR A 147 -17.93 8.56 -0.16
N ASP A 148 -18.89 7.68 0.13
CA ASP A 148 -20.18 8.10 0.72
C ASP A 148 -19.98 8.72 2.10
N HIS A 149 -19.10 8.17 2.94
CA HIS A 149 -18.75 8.75 4.23
C HIS A 149 -18.07 10.11 4.06
N LEU A 150 -17.10 10.21 3.14
CA LEU A 150 -16.44 11.47 2.86
C LEU A 150 -17.39 12.56 2.37
N ILE A 151 -18.28 12.23 1.42
CA ILE A 151 -19.27 13.18 0.89
C ILE A 151 -20.23 13.63 1.98
N LYS A 152 -20.76 12.71 2.79
CA LYS A 152 -21.63 13.05 3.94
C LYS A 152 -20.92 13.97 4.92
N TYR A 153 -19.65 13.69 5.23
CA TYR A 153 -18.85 14.54 6.10
C TYR A 153 -18.69 15.95 5.54
N ILE A 154 -18.35 16.10 4.26
CA ILE A 154 -18.21 17.42 3.59
C ILE A 154 -19.54 18.17 3.61
N ILE A 155 -20.64 17.51 3.27
CA ILE A 155 -21.98 18.14 3.30
C ILE A 155 -22.30 18.65 4.70
N ASN A 156 -22.06 17.86 5.73
CA ASN A 156 -22.30 18.26 7.12
C ASN A 156 -21.43 19.43 7.59
N LEU A 157 -20.23 19.61 7.01
CA LEU A 157 -19.38 20.77 7.30
C LEU A 157 -19.87 22.05 6.63
N VAL A 158 -20.41 21.93 5.41
CA VAL A 158 -20.83 23.10 4.61
C VAL A 158 -22.20 23.63 5.04
N TYR A 159 -23.10 22.77 5.49
CA TYR A 159 -24.48 23.13 5.85
C TYR A 159 -24.73 23.19 7.37
N ARG A 160 -23.67 23.30 8.15
CA ARG A 160 -23.75 23.72 9.55
C ARG A 160 -23.80 25.24 9.64
#